data_40ae92a5bcef717b0d07a112dc3f530f
#
_entry.id   40ae92a5bcef717b0d07a112dc3f530f
#
_cell.length_a   1.000
_cell.length_b   1.000
_cell.length_c   1.000
_cell.angle_alpha   90.00
_cell.angle_beta   90.00
_cell.angle_gamma   90.00
#
_symmetry.space_group_name_H-M   'P 1'
#
loop_
_entity.id
_entity.type
_entity.pdbx_description
1 polymer ?
#
loop_
_entity_poly.entity_id
_entity_poly.type
_entity_poly.pdbx_seq_one_letter_code
_entity_poly.pdbx_strand_id
1 'polypeptide(L)'
;MDKDELFLTIGTMIVSDPEILAVEWDALSFVCSIDPGHRQMTGYCYAGDEWEGAPLGDMVFGAMNPLQELQDAMAAETGNRWKQALIHITRPGPEIDIQFEYDDPRRWSPK
;
A
#
# COMPACT_ATOMS: atom_id res chain seq x y z
N MET A 1 -12.40 -5.87 12.35
CA MET A 1 -11.93 -4.49 12.06
C MET A 1 -12.68 -3.98 10.84
N ASP A 2 -13.27 -2.80 10.90
CA ASP A 2 -13.96 -2.25 9.73
C ASP A 2 -12.97 -1.67 8.70
N LYS A 3 -13.50 -1.26 7.54
CA LYS A 3 -12.62 -0.80 6.44
C LYS A 3 -11.86 0.48 6.80
N ASP A 4 -12.49 1.40 7.53
CA ASP A 4 -11.82 2.63 7.93
C ASP A 4 -10.69 2.35 8.91
N GLU A 5 -10.88 1.43 9.83
CA GLU A 5 -9.83 0.99 10.76
C GLU A 5 -8.69 0.30 10.01
N LEU A 6 -9.01 -0.53 9.01
CA LEU A 6 -8.00 -1.17 8.17
C LEU A 6 -7.17 -0.14 7.40
N PHE A 7 -7.81 0.88 6.82
CA PHE A 7 -7.12 1.97 6.13
C PHE A 7 -6.13 2.67 7.06
N LEU A 8 -6.58 3.04 8.26
CA LEU A 8 -5.72 3.70 9.25
C LEU A 8 -4.58 2.80 9.70
N THR A 9 -4.85 1.53 9.91
CA THR A 9 -3.83 0.56 10.32
C THR A 9 -2.75 0.41 9.26
N ILE A 10 -3.15 0.26 8.00
CA ILE A 10 -2.21 0.15 6.88
C ILE A 10 -1.31 1.38 6.81
N GLY A 11 -1.90 2.57 6.80
CA GLY A 11 -1.15 3.82 6.72
C GLY A 11 -0.23 4.03 7.90
N THR A 12 -0.71 3.76 9.11
CA THR A 12 0.07 3.92 10.33
C THR A 12 1.28 2.99 10.35
N MET A 13 1.11 1.74 9.92
CA MET A 13 2.22 0.79 9.84
C MET A 13 3.30 1.28 8.88
N ILE A 14 2.90 1.78 7.72
CA ILE A 14 3.85 2.26 6.72
C ILE A 14 4.63 3.49 7.22
N VAL A 15 3.94 4.52 7.71
CA VAL A 15 4.61 5.76 8.11
C VAL A 15 5.38 5.63 9.42
N SER A 16 5.12 4.59 10.19
CA SER A 16 5.82 4.32 11.46
C SER A 16 7.00 3.39 11.30
N ASP A 17 7.22 2.81 10.12
CA ASP A 17 8.34 1.91 9.90
C ASP A 17 9.65 2.69 10.07
N PRO A 18 10.60 2.19 10.89
CA PRO A 18 11.88 2.89 11.11
C PRO A 18 12.67 3.14 9.82
N GLU A 19 12.58 2.27 8.84
CA GLU A 19 13.29 2.46 7.57
C GLU A 19 12.64 3.55 6.73
N ILE A 20 11.32 3.70 6.79
CA ILE A 20 10.62 4.81 6.14
C ILE A 20 10.92 6.12 6.85
N LEU A 21 10.97 6.12 8.19
CA LEU A 21 11.31 7.30 8.96
C LEU A 21 12.76 7.77 8.72
N ALA A 22 13.63 6.88 8.30
CA ALA A 22 15.04 7.18 8.05
C ALA A 22 15.30 7.84 6.71
N VAL A 23 14.34 7.88 5.79
CA VAL A 23 14.49 8.52 4.48
C VAL A 23 13.67 9.81 4.42
N GLU A 24 14.14 10.78 3.63
CA GLU A 24 13.37 11.99 3.35
C GLU A 24 12.33 11.67 2.26
N TRP A 25 11.11 12.13 2.48
CA TRP A 25 10.06 11.94 1.48
C TRP A 25 8.96 12.99 1.59
N ASP A 26 8.43 13.38 0.45
CA ASP A 26 7.23 14.21 0.34
C ASP A 26 6.03 13.34 0.03
N ALA A 27 6.24 12.25 -0.69
CA ALA A 27 5.22 11.29 -1.07
C ALA A 27 5.80 9.88 -1.09
N LEU A 28 4.92 8.90 -0.84
CA LEU A 28 5.22 7.48 -0.94
C LEU A 28 4.16 6.83 -1.82
N SER A 29 4.58 5.85 -2.63
CA SER A 29 3.66 5.04 -3.43
C SER A 29 4.04 3.57 -3.27
N PHE A 30 3.06 2.74 -2.95
CA PHE A 30 3.26 1.29 -2.85
C PHE A 30 2.25 0.58 -3.74
N VAL A 31 2.76 -0.32 -4.57
CA VAL A 31 1.93 -1.18 -5.42
C VAL A 31 1.91 -2.56 -4.78
N CYS A 32 0.72 -3.01 -4.40
CA CYS A 32 0.54 -4.29 -3.72
C CYS A 32 -0.30 -5.21 -4.59
N SER A 33 0.23 -6.38 -4.91
CA SER A 33 -0.49 -7.40 -5.68
C SER A 33 -0.80 -8.56 -4.76
N ILE A 34 -2.07 -8.97 -4.72
CA ILE A 34 -2.54 -10.07 -3.87
C ILE A 34 -3.36 -11.04 -4.72
N ASP A 35 -2.81 -12.22 -4.95
CA ASP A 35 -3.46 -13.32 -5.65
C ASP A 35 -3.46 -14.55 -4.73
N PRO A 36 -4.30 -15.56 -5.00
CA PRO A 36 -4.23 -16.80 -4.23
C PRO A 36 -2.82 -17.40 -4.25
N GLY A 37 -2.21 -17.51 -3.07
CA GLY A 37 -0.87 -18.07 -2.93
C GLY A 37 0.28 -17.15 -3.27
N HIS A 38 0.03 -15.89 -3.63
CA HIS A 38 1.09 -14.95 -3.99
C HIS A 38 0.76 -13.52 -3.53
N ARG A 39 1.71 -12.89 -2.85
CA ARG A 39 1.63 -11.48 -2.46
C ARG A 39 2.94 -10.79 -2.80
N GLN A 40 2.85 -9.60 -3.36
CA GLN A 40 4.02 -8.83 -3.76
C GLN A 40 3.79 -7.35 -3.47
N MET A 41 4.86 -6.65 -3.06
CA MET A 41 4.82 -5.22 -2.81
C MET A 41 6.05 -4.56 -3.42
N THR A 42 5.84 -3.42 -4.08
CA THR A 42 6.92 -2.56 -4.58
C THR A 42 6.63 -1.14 -4.12
N GLY A 43 7.64 -0.43 -3.66
CA GLY A 43 7.45 0.92 -3.16
C GLY A 43 8.43 1.92 -3.73
N TYR A 44 8.00 3.18 -3.77
CA TYR A 44 8.79 4.32 -4.22
C TYR A 44 8.62 5.48 -3.26
N CYS A 45 9.70 6.21 -3.00
CA CYS A 45 9.66 7.45 -2.25
C CYS A 45 10.10 8.61 -3.14
N TYR A 46 9.43 9.73 -2.97
CA TYR A 46 9.64 10.95 -3.75
C TYR A 46 10.02 12.10 -2.83
N ALA A 47 11.04 12.83 -3.19
CA ALA A 47 11.48 14.03 -2.46
C ALA A 47 11.88 15.10 -3.46
N GLY A 48 11.08 16.16 -3.57
CA GLY A 48 11.26 17.17 -4.60
C GLY A 48 11.13 16.57 -5.99
N ASP A 49 12.16 16.73 -6.83
CA ASP A 49 12.18 16.18 -8.19
C ASP A 49 12.80 14.78 -8.26
N GLU A 50 13.25 14.24 -7.14
CA GLU A 50 13.93 12.95 -7.10
C GLU A 50 13.02 11.85 -6.61
N TRP A 51 13.31 10.62 -7.05
CA TRP A 51 12.60 9.44 -6.57
C TRP A 51 13.57 8.26 -6.50
N GLU A 52 13.25 7.32 -5.62
CA GLU A 52 14.02 6.08 -5.49
C GLU A 52 13.10 4.98 -4.94
N GLY A 53 13.59 3.73 -4.95
CA GLY A 53 12.85 2.64 -4.33
C GLY A 53 12.71 2.87 -2.84
N ALA A 54 11.50 2.68 -2.31
CA ALA A 54 11.25 2.81 -0.89
C ALA A 54 11.74 1.55 -0.16
N PRO A 55 12.32 1.69 1.04
CA PRO A 55 12.67 0.52 1.83
C PRO A 55 11.40 -0.22 2.28
N LEU A 56 11.46 -1.54 2.26
CA LEU A 56 10.35 -2.39 2.68
C LEU A 56 10.72 -3.05 4.02
N GLY A 57 10.64 -2.27 5.08
CA GLY A 57 10.90 -2.75 6.43
C GLY A 57 9.79 -3.67 6.94
N ASP A 58 9.97 -4.19 8.15
CA ASP A 58 9.06 -5.16 8.73
C ASP A 58 7.63 -4.64 8.87
N MET A 59 7.46 -3.37 9.24
CA MET A 59 6.13 -2.78 9.39
C MET A 59 5.46 -2.54 8.04
N VAL A 60 6.22 -2.12 7.03
CA VAL A 60 5.71 -1.95 5.66
C VAL A 60 5.24 -3.30 5.13
N PHE A 61 6.07 -4.34 5.24
CA PHE A 61 5.68 -5.69 4.82
C PHE A 61 4.51 -6.22 5.64
N GLY A 62 4.51 -5.93 6.94
CA GLY A 62 3.41 -6.32 7.82
C GLY A 62 2.07 -5.75 7.41
N ALA A 63 2.07 -4.59 6.72
CA ALA A 63 0.85 -3.97 6.22
C ALA A 63 0.12 -4.82 5.18
N MET A 64 0.79 -5.82 4.58
CA MET A 64 0.14 -6.78 3.68
C MET A 64 -0.93 -7.60 4.39
N ASN A 65 -0.82 -7.80 5.70
CA ASN A 65 -1.83 -8.53 6.46
C ASN A 65 -3.16 -7.77 6.56
N PRO A 66 -3.20 -6.52 7.04
CA PRO A 66 -4.46 -5.76 7.00
C PRO A 66 -4.93 -5.47 5.56
N LEU A 67 -4.02 -5.40 4.57
CA LEU A 67 -4.44 -5.30 3.17
C LEU A 67 -5.18 -6.55 2.71
N GLN A 68 -4.74 -7.74 3.13
CA GLN A 68 -5.44 -8.98 2.83
C GLN A 68 -6.82 -9.00 3.48
N GLU A 69 -6.92 -8.54 4.73
CA GLU A 69 -8.22 -8.42 5.40
C GLU A 69 -9.15 -7.46 4.65
N LEU A 70 -8.59 -6.34 4.17
CA LEU A 70 -9.35 -5.36 3.40
C LEU A 70 -9.84 -5.95 2.08
N GLN A 71 -8.99 -6.71 1.38
CA GLN A 71 -9.38 -7.41 0.15
C GLN A 71 -10.54 -8.37 0.42
N ASP A 72 -10.42 -9.16 1.49
CA ASP A 72 -11.45 -10.14 1.86
C ASP A 72 -12.77 -9.46 2.21
N ALA A 73 -12.72 -8.37 2.97
CA ALA A 73 -13.92 -7.62 3.37
C ALA A 73 -14.62 -7.00 2.15
N MET A 74 -13.84 -6.40 1.24
CA MET A 74 -14.39 -5.79 0.02
C MET A 74 -14.98 -6.85 -0.91
N ALA A 75 -14.32 -8.00 -1.03
CA ALA A 75 -14.82 -9.10 -1.85
C ALA A 75 -16.14 -9.66 -1.28
N ALA A 76 -16.28 -9.72 0.02
CA ALA A 76 -17.51 -10.17 0.67
C ALA A 76 -18.69 -9.22 0.38
N GLU A 77 -18.43 -7.91 0.26
CA GLU A 77 -19.46 -6.92 -0.03
C GLU A 77 -19.85 -6.85 -1.51
N THR A 78 -18.86 -6.93 -2.41
CA THR A 78 -19.05 -6.65 -3.84
C THR A 78 -19.11 -7.89 -4.70
N GLY A 79 -18.66 -9.04 -4.19
CA GLY A 79 -18.53 -10.26 -4.99
C GLY A 79 -17.29 -10.30 -5.88
N ASN A 80 -16.49 -9.24 -5.88
CA ASN A 80 -15.28 -9.13 -6.69
C ASN A 80 -14.06 -8.90 -5.81
N ARG A 81 -12.96 -9.57 -6.16
CA ARG A 81 -11.70 -9.46 -5.44
C ARG A 81 -10.73 -8.62 -6.27
N TRP A 82 -10.25 -7.48 -5.73
CA TRP A 82 -9.28 -6.67 -6.45
C TRP A 82 -7.93 -7.40 -6.53
N LYS A 83 -7.16 -7.08 -7.55
CA LYS A 83 -5.88 -7.73 -7.85
C LYS A 83 -4.69 -6.90 -7.42
N GLN A 84 -4.79 -5.59 -7.52
CA GLN A 84 -3.76 -4.65 -7.08
C GLN A 84 -4.36 -3.53 -6.26
N ALA A 85 -3.57 -3.02 -5.31
CA ALA A 85 -3.87 -1.80 -4.58
C ALA A 85 -2.69 -0.84 -4.76
N LEU A 86 -2.99 0.42 -5.05
CA LEU A 86 -2.01 1.49 -5.07
C LEU A 86 -2.22 2.34 -3.83
N ILE A 87 -1.26 2.30 -2.93
CA ILE A 87 -1.26 3.11 -1.71
C ILE A 87 -0.42 4.35 -1.97
N HIS A 88 -1.03 5.52 -1.84
CA HIS A 88 -0.35 6.79 -2.02
C HIS A 88 -0.44 7.60 -0.73
N ILE A 89 0.71 8.04 -0.23
CA ILE A 89 0.80 8.78 1.03
C ILE A 89 1.55 10.07 0.76
N THR A 90 0.96 11.20 1.14
CA THR A 90 1.54 12.52 0.90
C THR A 90 1.65 13.33 2.19
N ARG A 91 2.67 14.19 2.25
CA ARG A 91 2.86 15.17 3.32
C ARG A 91 2.40 16.55 2.85
N PRO A 92 2.06 17.46 3.76
CA PRO A 92 1.91 17.26 5.20
C PRO A 92 0.62 16.53 5.54
N GLY A 93 0.48 16.06 6.73
CA GLY A 93 -0.71 15.38 7.18
C GLY A 93 -0.34 14.20 8.06
N PRO A 94 0.17 13.06 7.55
CA PRO A 94 0.10 12.65 6.14
C PRO A 94 -1.30 12.27 5.69
N GLU A 95 -1.55 12.39 4.38
CA GLU A 95 -2.80 11.94 3.77
C GLU A 95 -2.57 10.60 3.07
N ILE A 96 -3.52 9.69 3.23
CA ILE A 96 -3.44 8.34 2.68
C ILE A 96 -4.58 8.12 1.71
N ASP A 97 -4.24 7.67 0.49
CA ASP A 97 -5.21 7.30 -0.52
C ASP A 97 -4.89 5.89 -1.01
N ILE A 98 -5.91 5.07 -1.19
CA ILE A 98 -5.75 3.71 -1.71
C ILE A 98 -6.69 3.52 -2.89
N GLN A 99 -6.13 3.17 -4.04
CA GLN A 99 -6.88 2.84 -5.24
C GLN A 99 -6.80 1.34 -5.49
N PHE A 100 -7.85 0.77 -6.09
CA PHE A 100 -7.94 -0.66 -6.31
C PHE A 100 -8.15 -0.95 -7.78
N GLU A 101 -7.49 -2.02 -8.27
CA GLU A 101 -7.64 -2.51 -9.63
C GLU A 101 -8.20 -3.93 -9.59
N TYR A 102 -9.32 -4.13 -10.29
CA TYR A 102 -10.03 -5.41 -10.28
C TYR A 102 -9.73 -6.29 -11.50
N ASP A 103 -9.40 -5.69 -12.62
CA ASP A 103 -9.33 -6.40 -13.89
C ASP A 103 -7.90 -6.73 -14.31
N ASP A 104 -6.99 -5.75 -14.25
CA ASP A 104 -5.62 -5.91 -14.71
C ASP A 104 -4.68 -6.19 -13.52
N PRO A 105 -4.14 -7.42 -13.39
CA PRO A 105 -3.26 -7.73 -12.28
C PRO A 105 -1.89 -7.04 -12.36
N ARG A 106 -1.63 -6.29 -13.42
CA ARG A 106 -0.33 -5.63 -13.65
C ARG A 106 -0.44 -4.14 -13.95
N ARG A 107 -1.58 -3.52 -13.73
CA ARG A 107 -1.79 -2.12 -14.09
C ARG A 107 -0.70 -1.19 -13.56
N TRP A 108 -0.28 -1.38 -12.32
CA TRP A 108 0.72 -0.54 -11.66
C TRP A 108 2.07 -1.22 -11.50
N SER A 109 2.22 -2.45 -11.99
CA SER A 109 3.49 -3.16 -11.88
C SER A 109 4.54 -2.57 -12.81
N PRO A 110 5.81 -2.53 -12.42
CA PRO A 110 6.89 -2.11 -13.31
C PRO A 110 6.96 -3.03 -14.53
N LYS A 111 7.21 -2.43 -15.67
CA LYS A 111 7.33 -3.19 -16.93
C LYS A 111 8.77 -3.60 -17.18
#